data_2716f6c3211f2f0d9ef3487733f2a828
#
_entry.id   2716f6c3211f2f0d9ef3487733f2a828
#
_cell.length_a   1.000
_cell.length_b   1.000
_cell.length_c   1.000
_cell.angle_alpha   90.00
_cell.angle_beta   90.00
_cell.angle_gamma   90.00
#
_symmetry.space_group_name_H-M   'P 1'
#
loop_
_entity.id
_entity.type
_entity.pdbx_description
1 polymer ?
#
loop_
_entity_poly.entity_id
_entity_poly.type
_entity_poly.pdbx_seq_one_letter_code
_entity_poly.pdbx_strand_id
1 'polypeptide(L)'
;MIKLLLVEDDTNLAFIEKSTLEDIVGGYEVMTASNGKDGIKAWEEFKPDVIISDIDMPIMNGIEMVKHIRETDGDTLILFTTNLTSPKKLEEGYAAGANNYIKKPFVPEELDAHIQSLLRLKNGQKSRNVSSCIKIGKHILDPEHACIKDEEGNISYTLTARDAKILEMLAKNKNEIVKREAIQERIWNTAEKDFFISRCLDTVITKLRKVLKSDPLVSIETIRGVGFKLAECC
;
A
#
# COMPACT_ATOMS: atom_id res chain seq x y z
N MET A 1 -4.07 -7.05 20.02
CA MET A 1 -2.79 -6.32 19.99
C MET A 1 -2.29 -6.41 18.56
N ILE A 2 -1.87 -5.29 17.98
CA ILE A 2 -1.38 -5.23 16.59
C ILE A 2 0.09 -5.63 16.59
N LYS A 3 0.43 -6.66 15.81
CA LYS A 3 1.82 -7.09 15.64
C LYS A 3 2.52 -6.18 14.62
N LEU A 4 3.56 -5.48 15.06
CA LEU A 4 4.30 -4.53 14.27
C LEU A 4 5.79 -4.93 14.18
N LEU A 5 6.30 -5.05 12.97
CA LEU A 5 7.73 -5.22 12.72
C LEU A 5 8.33 -3.86 12.35
N LEU A 6 9.27 -3.39 13.16
CA LEU A 6 10.02 -2.16 12.95
C LEU A 6 11.43 -2.51 12.43
N VAL A 7 11.76 -2.06 11.23
CA VAL A 7 13.07 -2.30 10.60
C VAL A 7 13.79 -0.96 10.46
N GLU A 8 14.80 -0.77 11.30
CA GLU A 8 15.54 0.48 11.48
C GLU A 8 16.97 0.15 11.85
N ASP A 9 17.96 0.70 11.14
CA ASP A 9 19.37 0.41 11.39
C ASP A 9 19.97 1.23 12.56
N ASP A 10 19.37 2.37 12.90
CA ASP A 10 19.69 3.07 14.15
C ASP A 10 19.00 2.39 15.34
N THR A 11 19.81 1.64 16.11
CA THR A 11 19.30 0.89 17.28
C THR A 11 18.72 1.78 18.37
N ASN A 12 19.20 3.01 18.54
CA ASN A 12 18.65 3.96 19.51
C ASN A 12 17.29 4.47 19.05
N LEU A 13 17.18 4.81 17.78
CA LEU A 13 15.89 5.23 17.20
C LEU A 13 14.87 4.09 17.25
N ALA A 14 15.26 2.88 16.85
CA ALA A 14 14.41 1.70 16.94
C ALA A 14 13.90 1.43 18.35
N PHE A 15 14.78 1.58 19.38
CA PHE A 15 14.39 1.44 20.79
C PHE A 15 13.37 2.50 21.21
N ILE A 16 13.61 3.76 20.87
CA ILE A 16 12.70 4.88 21.19
C ILE A 16 11.34 4.68 20.55
N GLU A 17 11.31 4.37 19.25
CA GLU A 17 10.07 4.15 18.49
C GLU A 17 9.30 2.95 19.04
N LYS A 18 9.98 1.83 19.34
CA LYS A 18 9.37 0.65 19.97
C LYS A 18 8.74 1.01 21.32
N SER A 19 9.52 1.58 22.26
CA SER A 19 9.03 1.93 23.58
C SER A 19 7.85 2.91 23.50
N THR A 20 7.91 3.85 22.58
CA THR A 20 6.83 4.82 22.42
C THR A 20 5.55 4.14 21.90
N LEU A 21 5.65 3.24 20.93
CA LEU A 21 4.50 2.53 20.38
C LEU A 21 3.89 1.55 21.39
N GLU A 22 4.73 0.85 22.17
CA GLU A 22 4.25 -0.12 23.16
C GLU A 22 3.72 0.54 24.43
N ASP A 23 4.45 1.54 24.99
CA ASP A 23 4.20 2.06 26.34
C ASP A 23 3.36 3.35 26.33
N ILE A 24 3.49 4.22 25.31
CA ILE A 24 2.83 5.53 25.28
C ILE A 24 1.56 5.47 24.42
N VAL A 25 1.68 5.01 23.17
CA VAL A 25 0.52 4.85 22.26
C VAL A 25 -0.31 3.65 22.69
N GLY A 26 0.35 2.53 22.96
CA GLY A 26 -0.28 1.29 23.40
C GLY A 26 -0.98 0.50 22.29
N GLY A 27 -1.29 -0.76 22.58
CA GLY A 27 -2.01 -1.62 21.62
C GLY A 27 -1.13 -2.33 20.60
N TYR A 28 0.18 -2.14 20.66
CA TYR A 28 1.18 -2.74 19.78
C TYR A 28 2.03 -3.79 20.49
N GLU A 29 2.44 -4.82 19.74
CA GLU A 29 3.51 -5.75 20.08
C GLU A 29 4.59 -5.55 19.01
N VAL A 30 5.75 -4.99 19.39
CA VAL A 30 6.76 -4.52 18.44
C VAL A 30 7.99 -5.42 18.44
N MET A 31 8.27 -6.05 17.30
CA MET A 31 9.54 -6.71 17.01
C MET A 31 10.44 -5.77 16.19
N THR A 32 11.74 -5.76 16.46
CA THR A 32 12.71 -4.91 15.75
C THR A 32 13.68 -5.73 14.92
N ALA A 33 14.12 -5.17 13.80
CA ALA A 33 15.22 -5.69 12.98
C ALA A 33 16.09 -4.52 12.51
N SER A 34 17.40 -4.76 12.28
CA SER A 34 18.36 -3.71 11.98
C SER A 34 18.74 -3.58 10.50
N ASN A 35 18.17 -4.38 9.63
CA ASN A 35 18.36 -4.35 8.18
C ASN A 35 17.30 -5.20 7.49
N GLY A 36 17.17 -5.07 6.17
CA GLY A 36 16.16 -5.80 5.41
C GLY A 36 16.27 -7.32 5.46
N LYS A 37 17.51 -7.87 5.57
CA LYS A 37 17.71 -9.32 5.64
C LYS A 37 17.19 -9.92 6.94
N ASP A 38 17.44 -9.26 8.05
CA ASP A 38 16.91 -9.65 9.36
C ASP A 38 15.41 -9.33 9.45
N GLY A 39 14.97 -8.28 8.77
CA GLY A 39 13.56 -7.95 8.59
C GLY A 39 12.75 -9.07 7.91
N ILE A 40 13.29 -9.71 6.87
CA ILE A 40 12.64 -10.86 6.21
C ILE A 40 12.48 -12.03 7.19
N LYS A 41 13.52 -12.38 7.93
CA LYS A 41 13.46 -13.46 8.92
C LYS A 41 12.42 -13.15 10.01
N ALA A 42 12.45 -11.92 10.54
CA ALA A 42 11.51 -11.49 11.55
C ALA A 42 10.06 -11.51 11.02
N TRP A 43 9.83 -11.11 9.77
CA TRP A 43 8.53 -11.20 9.12
C TRP A 43 8.04 -12.65 9.01
N GLU A 44 8.90 -13.59 8.61
CA GLU A 44 8.54 -15.01 8.49
C GLU A 44 8.15 -15.63 9.84
N GLU A 45 8.88 -15.29 10.90
CA GLU A 45 8.68 -15.86 12.24
C GLU A 45 7.53 -15.17 12.99
N PHE A 46 7.49 -13.85 12.99
CA PHE A 46 6.57 -13.05 13.80
C PHE A 46 5.19 -12.89 13.16
N LYS A 47 5.10 -12.96 11.80
CA LYS A 47 3.86 -12.74 11.04
C LYS A 47 3.18 -11.41 11.42
N PRO A 48 3.82 -10.27 11.20
CA PRO A 48 3.30 -8.97 11.60
C PRO A 48 2.06 -8.57 10.77
N ASP A 49 1.17 -7.80 11.39
CA ASP A 49 0.07 -7.13 10.70
C ASP A 49 0.56 -5.93 9.87
N VAL A 50 1.61 -5.27 10.39
CA VAL A 50 2.20 -4.05 9.83
C VAL A 50 3.72 -4.12 9.92
N ILE A 51 4.39 -3.70 8.85
CA ILE A 51 5.84 -3.46 8.82
C ILE A 51 6.07 -1.97 8.66
N ILE A 52 6.92 -1.41 9.50
CA ILE A 52 7.50 -0.07 9.35
C ILE A 52 8.97 -0.25 9.03
N SER A 53 9.45 0.35 7.97
CA SER A 53 10.84 0.19 7.57
C SER A 53 11.47 1.49 7.11
N ASP A 54 12.70 1.76 7.54
CA ASP A 54 13.52 2.71 6.82
C ASP A 54 13.84 2.17 5.43
N ILE A 55 14.10 3.08 4.50
CA ILE A 55 14.52 2.73 3.14
C ILE A 55 16.02 2.47 3.09
N ASP A 56 16.81 3.37 3.66
CA ASP A 56 18.25 3.40 3.52
C ASP A 56 18.94 2.65 4.67
N MET A 57 19.08 1.35 4.54
CA MET A 57 19.71 0.49 5.53
C MET A 57 20.87 -0.30 4.92
N PRO A 58 21.88 -0.67 5.73
CA PRO A 58 23.00 -1.52 5.30
C PRO A 58 22.54 -2.95 5.00
N ILE A 59 23.35 -3.71 4.29
CA ILE A 59 23.20 -5.14 3.96
C ILE A 59 22.07 -5.38 2.93
N MET A 60 20.84 -4.99 3.26
CA MET A 60 19.67 -5.02 2.40
C MET A 60 18.79 -3.82 2.75
N ASN A 61 18.49 -3.01 1.76
CA ASN A 61 17.62 -1.84 1.93
C ASN A 61 16.15 -2.22 2.05
N GLY A 62 15.32 -1.27 2.54
CA GLY A 62 13.89 -1.52 2.75
C GLY A 62 13.12 -1.84 1.46
N ILE A 63 13.52 -1.27 0.32
CA ILE A 63 12.85 -1.52 -0.98
C ILE A 63 13.09 -2.96 -1.45
N GLU A 64 14.31 -3.46 -1.29
CA GLU A 64 14.66 -4.86 -1.63
C GLU A 64 13.91 -5.84 -0.72
N MET A 65 13.83 -5.55 0.59
CA MET A 65 13.06 -6.32 1.55
C MET A 65 11.58 -6.38 1.15
N VAL A 66 10.98 -5.25 0.82
CA VAL A 66 9.57 -5.20 0.43
C VAL A 66 9.30 -5.96 -0.86
N LYS A 67 10.17 -5.87 -1.86
CA LYS A 67 10.05 -6.67 -3.08
C LYS A 67 9.99 -8.17 -2.77
N HIS A 68 10.89 -8.64 -1.91
CA HIS A 68 10.93 -10.05 -1.51
C HIS A 68 9.65 -10.48 -0.79
N ILE A 69 9.18 -9.70 0.18
CA ILE A 69 7.94 -9.99 0.91
C ILE A 69 6.75 -10.06 -0.06
N ARG A 70 6.69 -9.14 -1.04
CA ARG A 70 5.60 -9.06 -2.01
C ARG A 70 5.56 -10.16 -3.05
N GLU A 71 6.61 -10.99 -3.15
CA GLU A 71 6.57 -12.22 -3.96
C GLU A 71 5.55 -13.23 -3.44
N THR A 72 5.30 -13.24 -2.13
CA THR A 72 4.44 -14.24 -1.47
C THR A 72 3.34 -13.63 -0.60
N ASP A 73 3.45 -12.37 -0.18
CA ASP A 73 2.52 -11.70 0.72
C ASP A 73 2.07 -10.34 0.18
N GLY A 74 0.81 -10.26 -0.24
CA GLY A 74 0.13 -9.02 -0.62
C GLY A 74 -0.61 -8.34 0.54
N ASP A 75 -0.77 -9.01 1.68
CA ASP A 75 -1.70 -8.61 2.75
C ASP A 75 -1.06 -7.82 3.87
N THR A 76 0.20 -8.11 4.23
CA THR A 76 0.92 -7.36 5.27
C THR A 76 1.03 -5.90 4.86
N LEU A 77 0.60 -5.00 5.74
CA LEU A 77 0.71 -3.56 5.51
C LEU A 77 2.16 -3.12 5.67
N ILE A 78 2.67 -2.34 4.72
CA ILE A 78 4.06 -1.87 4.73
C ILE A 78 4.09 -0.36 4.60
N LEU A 79 4.68 0.31 5.59
CA LEU A 79 4.96 1.73 5.62
C LEU A 79 6.47 1.96 5.57
N PHE A 80 6.91 2.88 4.72
CA PHE A 80 8.28 3.36 4.80
C PHE A 80 8.36 4.63 5.65
N THR A 81 9.40 4.69 6.47
CA THR A 81 9.86 5.94 7.09
C THR A 81 11.10 6.43 6.34
N THR A 82 11.22 7.72 6.09
CA THR A 82 12.35 8.20 5.26
C THR A 82 12.65 9.68 5.47
N ASN A 83 13.92 10.04 5.39
CA ASN A 83 14.40 11.44 5.39
C ASN A 83 14.13 12.17 4.06
N LEU A 84 13.46 11.56 3.12
CA LEU A 84 13.04 12.04 1.80
C LEU A 84 13.91 13.12 1.16
N THR A 85 14.88 12.66 0.38
CA THR A 85 15.65 13.55 -0.48
C THR A 85 15.46 13.26 -1.97
N SER A 86 14.83 12.11 -2.33
CA SER A 86 14.71 11.71 -3.73
C SER A 86 13.31 11.21 -4.11
N PRO A 87 12.60 11.93 -5.00
CA PRO A 87 11.33 11.47 -5.57
C PRO A 87 11.41 10.08 -6.23
N LYS A 88 12.59 9.73 -6.78
CA LYS A 88 12.83 8.46 -7.44
C LYS A 88 12.72 7.27 -6.48
N LYS A 89 13.32 7.36 -5.30
CA LYS A 89 13.23 6.30 -4.28
C LYS A 89 11.80 6.07 -3.80
N LEU A 90 11.02 7.13 -3.76
CA LEU A 90 9.61 7.07 -3.41
C LEU A 90 8.82 6.29 -4.46
N GLU A 91 9.02 6.58 -5.75
CA GLU A 91 8.42 5.85 -6.86
C GLU A 91 8.82 4.36 -6.83
N GLU A 92 10.11 4.07 -6.60
CA GLU A 92 10.63 2.71 -6.49
C GLU A 92 9.99 1.92 -5.33
N GLY A 93 9.80 2.54 -4.16
CA GLY A 93 9.20 1.87 -3.02
C GLY A 93 7.70 1.61 -3.18
N TYR A 94 6.94 2.54 -3.78
CA TYR A 94 5.55 2.26 -4.13
C TYR A 94 5.44 1.19 -5.23
N ALA A 95 6.33 1.22 -6.21
CA ALA A 95 6.41 0.18 -7.24
C ALA A 95 6.76 -1.19 -6.63
N ALA A 96 7.55 -1.21 -5.55
CA ALA A 96 7.85 -2.42 -4.77
C ALA A 96 6.65 -2.96 -3.98
N GLY A 97 5.62 -2.14 -3.73
CA GLY A 97 4.39 -2.55 -3.05
C GLY A 97 4.20 -2.01 -1.63
N ALA A 98 4.91 -0.95 -1.25
CA ALA A 98 4.63 -0.24 -0.01
C ALA A 98 3.22 0.37 -0.01
N ASN A 99 2.58 0.41 1.15
CA ASN A 99 1.23 0.96 1.31
C ASN A 99 1.25 2.45 1.59
N ASN A 100 2.25 2.96 2.30
CA ASN A 100 2.37 4.38 2.62
C ASN A 100 3.81 4.77 2.91
N TYR A 101 4.04 6.09 3.03
CA TYR A 101 5.29 6.72 3.44
C TYR A 101 5.02 7.74 4.53
N ILE A 102 5.96 7.82 5.48
CA ILE A 102 5.97 8.85 6.51
C ILE A 102 7.33 9.54 6.46
N LYS A 103 7.31 10.85 6.39
CA LYS A 103 8.55 11.64 6.35
C LYS A 103 9.09 11.80 7.76
N LYS A 104 10.38 11.50 7.97
CA LYS A 104 11.11 11.83 9.19
C LYS A 104 11.44 13.34 9.23
N PRO A 105 11.39 14.03 10.38
CA PRO A 105 10.91 13.52 11.67
C PRO A 105 9.37 13.47 11.73
N PHE A 106 8.82 12.47 12.39
CA PHE A 106 7.39 12.33 12.68
C PHE A 106 7.18 12.16 14.19
N VAL A 107 5.95 12.42 14.63
CA VAL A 107 5.55 12.13 16.01
C VAL A 107 4.84 10.76 16.07
N PRO A 108 4.92 10.03 17.20
CA PRO A 108 4.34 8.69 17.33
C PRO A 108 2.84 8.63 17.03
N GLU A 109 2.11 9.68 17.37
CA GLU A 109 0.68 9.81 17.13
C GLU A 109 0.35 9.91 15.63
N GLU A 110 1.24 10.53 14.85
CA GLU A 110 1.13 10.58 13.38
C GLU A 110 1.32 9.19 12.79
N LEU A 111 2.32 8.46 13.28
CA LEU A 111 2.59 7.09 12.86
C LEU A 111 1.39 6.18 13.17
N ASP A 112 0.84 6.26 14.39
CA ASP A 112 -0.36 5.53 14.79
C ASP A 112 -1.56 5.86 13.90
N ALA A 113 -1.81 7.13 13.61
CA ALA A 113 -2.90 7.57 12.74
C ALA A 113 -2.80 6.95 11.34
N HIS A 114 -1.59 6.88 10.76
CA HIS A 114 -1.34 6.22 9.48
C HIS A 114 -1.60 4.71 9.55
N ILE A 115 -1.11 4.03 10.58
CA ILE A 115 -1.33 2.60 10.80
C ILE A 115 -2.82 2.30 10.93
N GLN A 116 -3.53 3.03 11.80
CA GLN A 116 -4.96 2.84 12.03
C GLN A 116 -5.79 3.10 10.77
N SER A 117 -5.41 4.10 9.99
CA SER A 117 -6.05 4.37 8.69
C SER A 117 -5.92 3.20 7.73
N LEU A 118 -4.71 2.64 7.60
CA LEU A 118 -4.46 1.49 6.74
C LEU A 118 -5.16 0.22 7.24
N LEU A 119 -5.15 -0.05 8.55
CA LEU A 119 -5.86 -1.18 9.15
C LEU A 119 -7.38 -1.06 8.95
N ARG A 120 -7.95 0.14 9.06
CA ARG A 120 -9.38 0.38 8.75
C ARG A 120 -9.70 0.11 7.28
N LEU A 121 -8.82 0.49 6.36
CA LEU A 121 -8.99 0.19 4.94
C LEU A 121 -8.96 -1.33 4.70
N LYS A 122 -8.03 -2.05 5.33
CA LYS A 122 -7.93 -3.52 5.28
C LYS A 122 -9.15 -4.20 5.92
N ASN A 123 -9.58 -3.75 7.10
CA ASN A 123 -10.71 -4.33 7.85
C ASN A 123 -12.07 -3.90 7.29
N GLY A 124 -12.21 -2.73 6.71
CA GLY A 124 -13.41 -2.29 6.02
C GLY A 124 -13.74 -3.16 4.81
N GLN A 125 -12.77 -3.90 4.28
CA GLN A 125 -12.96 -4.95 3.30
C GLN A 125 -13.57 -6.22 3.93
N LYS A 126 -13.27 -6.52 5.20
CA LYS A 126 -13.83 -7.70 5.91
C LYS A 126 -15.26 -7.52 6.43
N SER A 127 -15.74 -6.28 6.58
CA SER A 127 -17.05 -5.99 7.20
C SER A 127 -18.24 -5.92 6.23
N ARG A 128 -18.04 -6.06 4.94
CA ARG A 128 -19.13 -6.07 3.97
C ARG A 128 -19.29 -7.47 3.39
N ASN A 129 -20.04 -8.30 4.09
CA ASN A 129 -20.62 -9.54 3.55
C ASN A 129 -21.49 -9.23 2.34
N VAL A 130 -20.91 -9.14 1.20
CA VAL A 130 -21.34 -9.57 -0.13
C VAL A 130 -20.10 -9.57 -0.98
N SER A 131 -19.59 -10.72 -1.38
CA SER A 131 -18.50 -10.88 -2.35
C SER A 131 -18.90 -10.22 -3.68
N SER A 132 -18.75 -8.92 -3.77
CA SER A 132 -18.99 -8.21 -5.03
C SER A 132 -17.70 -8.18 -5.84
N CYS A 133 -17.32 -9.35 -6.40
CA CYS A 133 -16.37 -9.36 -7.49
C CYS A 133 -16.87 -8.39 -8.58
N ILE A 134 -15.99 -7.52 -9.04
CA ILE A 134 -16.33 -6.51 -10.05
C ILE A 134 -15.71 -6.95 -11.38
N LYS A 135 -16.57 -7.21 -12.36
CA LYS A 135 -16.10 -7.52 -13.71
C LYS A 135 -15.52 -6.26 -14.37
N ILE A 136 -14.33 -6.37 -14.93
CA ILE A 136 -13.61 -5.31 -15.66
C ILE A 136 -13.12 -5.93 -16.98
N GLY A 137 -13.90 -5.84 -18.04
CA GLY A 137 -13.62 -6.56 -19.27
C GLY A 137 -13.53 -8.08 -19.04
N LYS A 138 -12.38 -8.67 -19.39
CA LYS A 138 -12.05 -10.08 -19.13
C LYS A 138 -11.54 -10.34 -17.72
N HIS A 139 -11.31 -9.31 -16.95
CA HIS A 139 -10.81 -9.40 -15.58
C HIS A 139 -11.92 -9.39 -14.57
N ILE A 140 -11.73 -10.08 -13.46
CA ILE A 140 -12.62 -10.07 -12.30
C ILE A 140 -11.81 -9.57 -11.12
N LEU A 141 -12.08 -8.34 -10.68
CA LEU A 141 -11.49 -7.82 -9.45
C LEU A 141 -12.18 -8.45 -8.25
N ASP A 142 -11.42 -9.07 -7.38
CA ASP A 142 -11.81 -9.48 -6.04
C ASP A 142 -11.19 -8.50 -5.02
N PRO A 143 -11.95 -7.50 -4.55
CA PRO A 143 -11.38 -6.50 -3.66
C PRO A 143 -11.05 -7.06 -2.27
N GLU A 144 -11.74 -8.11 -1.82
CA GLU A 144 -11.53 -8.72 -0.50
C GLU A 144 -10.19 -9.45 -0.42
N HIS A 145 -9.84 -10.17 -1.48
CA HIS A 145 -8.58 -10.90 -1.55
C HIS A 145 -7.47 -10.11 -2.26
N ALA A 146 -7.74 -8.83 -2.58
CA ALA A 146 -6.81 -7.95 -3.29
C ALA A 146 -6.18 -8.63 -4.52
N CYS A 147 -6.99 -9.31 -5.32
CA CYS A 147 -6.51 -10.00 -6.50
C CYS A 147 -7.40 -9.76 -7.73
N ILE A 148 -6.80 -10.01 -8.88
CA ILE A 148 -7.51 -10.04 -10.16
C ILE A 148 -7.53 -11.49 -10.63
N LYS A 149 -8.70 -11.95 -11.01
CA LYS A 149 -8.97 -13.29 -11.55
C LYS A 149 -9.26 -13.19 -13.04
N ASP A 150 -8.99 -14.27 -13.75
CA ASP A 150 -9.45 -14.45 -15.13
C ASP A 150 -10.93 -14.91 -15.17
N GLU A 151 -11.46 -15.11 -16.37
CA GLU A 151 -12.85 -15.58 -16.56
C GLU A 151 -13.07 -17.00 -16.03
N GLU A 152 -12.00 -17.78 -15.86
CA GLU A 152 -12.03 -19.13 -15.30
C GLU A 152 -11.97 -19.11 -13.75
N GLY A 153 -11.74 -17.95 -13.14
CA GLY A 153 -11.66 -17.76 -11.69
C GLY A 153 -10.25 -17.98 -11.11
N ASN A 154 -9.23 -18.21 -11.95
CA ASN A 154 -7.85 -18.35 -11.49
C ASN A 154 -7.26 -16.96 -11.19
N ILE A 155 -6.44 -16.88 -10.15
CA ILE A 155 -5.74 -15.63 -9.81
C ILE A 155 -4.69 -15.34 -10.87
N SER A 156 -4.90 -14.27 -11.64
CA SER A 156 -3.98 -13.80 -12.67
C SER A 156 -2.99 -12.76 -12.14
N TYR A 157 -3.38 -12.02 -11.08
CA TYR A 157 -2.53 -11.01 -10.47
C TYR A 157 -2.92 -10.71 -9.02
N THR A 158 -1.91 -10.58 -8.12
CA THR A 158 -2.11 -10.16 -6.73
C THR A 158 -1.80 -8.66 -6.60
N LEU A 159 -2.72 -7.93 -6.00
CA LEU A 159 -2.60 -6.49 -5.74
C LEU A 159 -2.24 -6.23 -4.28
N THR A 160 -1.76 -5.02 -3.97
CA THR A 160 -1.80 -4.58 -2.58
C THR A 160 -3.22 -4.15 -2.20
N ALA A 161 -3.56 -4.17 -0.91
CA ALA A 161 -4.89 -3.73 -0.44
C ALA A 161 -5.25 -2.32 -0.93
N ARG A 162 -4.25 -1.43 -0.99
CA ARG A 162 -4.41 -0.08 -1.53
C ARG A 162 -4.70 -0.07 -3.03
N ASP A 163 -3.92 -0.82 -3.82
CA ASP A 163 -4.08 -0.86 -5.28
C ASP A 163 -5.44 -1.43 -5.66
N ALA A 164 -5.88 -2.49 -4.93
CA ALA A 164 -7.20 -3.09 -5.09
C ALA A 164 -8.31 -2.07 -4.78
N LYS A 165 -8.14 -1.25 -3.73
CA LYS A 165 -9.11 -0.22 -3.35
C LYS A 165 -9.22 0.90 -4.38
N ILE A 166 -8.09 1.34 -4.94
CA ILE A 166 -8.09 2.34 -6.04
C ILE A 166 -8.80 1.76 -7.26
N LEU A 167 -8.47 0.52 -7.64
CA LEU A 167 -9.12 -0.14 -8.78
C LEU A 167 -10.61 -0.36 -8.53
N GLU A 168 -11.02 -0.71 -7.31
CA GLU A 168 -12.42 -0.81 -6.93
C GLU A 168 -13.17 0.52 -7.10
N MET A 169 -12.57 1.63 -6.68
CA MET A 169 -13.17 2.97 -6.87
C MET A 169 -13.38 3.30 -8.34
N LEU A 170 -12.38 3.01 -9.18
CA LEU A 170 -12.48 3.23 -10.62
C LEU A 170 -13.51 2.29 -11.26
N ALA A 171 -13.53 1.03 -10.86
CA ALA A 171 -14.42 0.00 -11.41
C ALA A 171 -15.89 0.20 -11.02
N LYS A 172 -16.17 0.77 -9.85
CA LYS A 172 -17.53 1.16 -9.44
C LYS A 172 -18.07 2.37 -10.20
N ASN A 173 -17.18 3.18 -10.76
CA ASN A 173 -17.50 4.37 -11.55
C ASN A 173 -17.00 4.20 -13.00
N LYS A 174 -17.24 3.03 -13.60
CA LYS A 174 -16.85 2.76 -14.99
C LYS A 174 -17.38 3.83 -15.92
N ASN A 175 -16.54 4.23 -16.86
CA ASN A 175 -16.84 5.27 -17.85
C ASN A 175 -17.11 6.66 -17.27
N GLU A 176 -16.93 6.86 -15.95
CA GLU A 176 -17.02 8.15 -15.27
C GLU A 176 -15.65 8.60 -14.76
N ILE A 177 -15.52 9.91 -14.55
CA ILE A 177 -14.28 10.49 -14.05
C ILE A 177 -14.28 10.44 -12.52
N VAL A 178 -13.33 9.71 -11.95
CA VAL A 178 -13.06 9.74 -10.52
C VAL A 178 -11.98 10.80 -10.25
N LYS A 179 -12.35 11.83 -9.47
CA LYS A 179 -11.45 12.94 -9.17
C LYS A 179 -10.22 12.45 -8.40
N ARG A 180 -9.05 13.02 -8.70
CA ARG A 180 -7.79 12.73 -8.02
C ARG A 180 -7.90 12.94 -6.51
N GLU A 181 -8.49 14.07 -6.10
CA GLU A 181 -8.68 14.44 -4.70
C GLU A 181 -9.56 13.44 -3.96
N ALA A 182 -10.61 12.94 -4.58
CA ALA A 182 -11.50 11.93 -3.98
C ALA A 182 -10.79 10.59 -3.73
N ILE A 183 -9.87 10.19 -4.63
CA ILE A 183 -9.03 9.02 -4.42
C ILE A 183 -8.05 9.27 -3.28
N GLN A 184 -7.38 10.43 -3.26
CA GLN A 184 -6.40 10.79 -2.25
C GLN A 184 -7.04 10.86 -0.86
N GLU A 185 -8.16 11.53 -0.73
CA GLU A 185 -8.93 11.61 0.53
C GLU A 185 -9.34 10.21 1.03
N ARG A 186 -9.83 9.36 0.14
CA ARG A 186 -10.32 8.02 0.51
C ARG A 186 -9.20 7.07 0.91
N ILE A 187 -8.01 7.18 0.30
CA ILE A 187 -6.91 6.23 0.44
C ILE A 187 -5.86 6.70 1.44
N TRP A 188 -5.55 8.00 1.48
CA TRP A 188 -4.51 8.58 2.33
C TRP A 188 -5.07 9.49 3.44
N ASN A 189 -6.39 9.65 3.52
CA ASN A 189 -7.08 10.49 4.50
C ASN A 189 -6.59 11.94 4.51
N THR A 190 -6.22 12.46 3.34
CA THR A 190 -5.78 13.84 3.17
C THR A 190 -6.51 14.53 2.03
N ALA A 191 -7.02 15.72 2.30
CA ALA A 191 -7.61 16.60 1.29
C ALA A 191 -6.59 17.61 0.74
N GLU A 192 -5.40 17.70 1.34
CA GLU A 192 -4.36 18.62 0.89
C GLU A 192 -3.69 18.12 -0.39
N LYS A 193 -3.32 19.08 -1.26
CA LYS A 193 -2.56 18.80 -2.48
C LYS A 193 -1.10 18.46 -2.12
N ASP A 194 -0.89 17.26 -1.63
CA ASP A 194 0.46 16.75 -1.41
C ASP A 194 1.03 16.23 -2.73
N PHE A 195 2.15 16.82 -3.13
CA PHE A 195 2.88 16.44 -4.34
C PHE A 195 3.33 14.96 -4.31
N PHE A 196 3.71 14.46 -3.13
CA PHE A 196 4.16 13.09 -2.97
C PHE A 196 3.00 12.11 -3.14
N ILE A 197 1.88 12.36 -2.50
CA ILE A 197 0.67 11.53 -2.64
C ILE A 197 0.19 11.51 -4.09
N SER A 198 0.29 12.64 -4.78
CA SER A 198 -0.03 12.72 -6.21
C SER A 198 0.84 11.79 -7.05
N ARG A 199 2.16 11.77 -6.81
CA ARG A 199 3.09 10.86 -7.51
C ARG A 199 2.86 9.40 -7.15
N CYS A 200 2.55 9.12 -5.88
CA CYS A 200 2.19 7.78 -5.43
C CYS A 200 0.98 7.24 -6.21
N LEU A 201 -0.05 8.05 -6.33
CA LEU A 201 -1.25 7.68 -7.10
C LEU A 201 -0.91 7.43 -8.57
N ASP A 202 -0.08 8.27 -9.20
CA ASP A 202 0.33 8.07 -10.59
C ASP A 202 1.11 6.76 -10.80
N THR A 203 1.95 6.38 -9.82
CA THR A 203 2.67 5.10 -9.83
C THR A 203 1.70 3.92 -9.74
N VAL A 204 0.72 3.98 -8.86
CA VAL A 204 -0.32 2.94 -8.76
C VAL A 204 -1.11 2.84 -10.06
N ILE A 205 -1.55 3.96 -10.63
CA ILE A 205 -2.26 3.97 -11.92
C ILE A 205 -1.43 3.34 -13.03
N THR A 206 -0.12 3.63 -13.06
CA THR A 206 0.80 3.02 -14.03
C THR A 206 0.90 1.50 -13.86
N LYS A 207 0.94 1.02 -12.62
CA LYS A 207 0.93 -0.41 -12.29
C LYS A 207 -0.38 -1.06 -12.72
N LEU A 208 -1.53 -0.46 -12.39
CA LEU A 208 -2.85 -0.98 -12.76
C LEU A 208 -3.04 -1.04 -14.28
N ARG A 209 -2.53 -0.05 -15.03
CA ARG A 209 -2.52 -0.09 -16.51
C ARG A 209 -1.76 -1.30 -17.05
N LYS A 210 -0.62 -1.65 -16.44
CA LYS A 210 0.16 -2.84 -16.86
C LYS A 210 -0.62 -4.12 -16.62
N VAL A 211 -1.30 -4.21 -15.48
CA VAL A 211 -2.10 -5.39 -15.12
C VAL A 211 -3.29 -5.59 -16.06
N LEU A 212 -3.98 -4.51 -16.42
CA LEU A 212 -5.16 -4.55 -17.30
C LEU A 212 -4.80 -4.60 -18.79
N LYS A 213 -3.52 -4.49 -19.15
CA LYS A 213 -3.07 -4.39 -20.56
C LYS A 213 -3.43 -5.60 -21.43
N SER A 214 -3.66 -6.76 -20.83
CA SER A 214 -4.05 -7.98 -21.56
C SER A 214 -5.45 -7.90 -22.18
N ASP A 215 -6.29 -6.96 -21.73
CA ASP A 215 -7.59 -6.70 -22.33
C ASP A 215 -7.59 -5.35 -23.08
N PRO A 216 -7.63 -5.35 -24.43
CA PRO A 216 -7.62 -4.11 -25.21
C PRO A 216 -8.91 -3.27 -25.07
N LEU A 217 -10.00 -3.86 -24.56
CA LEU A 217 -11.27 -3.18 -24.36
C LEU A 217 -11.31 -2.36 -23.07
N VAL A 218 -10.30 -2.52 -22.21
CA VAL A 218 -10.22 -1.84 -20.90
C VAL A 218 -8.99 -0.95 -20.85
N SER A 219 -9.19 0.31 -20.44
CA SER A 219 -8.08 1.24 -20.24
C SER A 219 -8.34 2.19 -19.07
N ILE A 220 -7.27 2.62 -18.39
CA ILE A 220 -7.35 3.71 -17.41
C ILE A 220 -6.83 4.98 -18.07
N GLU A 221 -7.72 5.91 -18.33
CA GLU A 221 -7.41 7.21 -18.94
C GLU A 221 -7.05 8.23 -17.87
N THR A 222 -6.11 9.14 -18.18
CA THR A 222 -5.81 10.30 -17.32
C THR A 222 -6.51 11.52 -17.89
N ILE A 223 -7.40 12.12 -17.10
CA ILE A 223 -8.02 13.42 -17.43
C ILE A 223 -7.18 14.48 -16.72
N ARG A 224 -6.37 15.20 -17.51
CA ARG A 224 -5.39 16.16 -16.98
C ARG A 224 -6.05 17.19 -16.08
N GLY A 225 -5.48 17.38 -14.90
CA GLY A 225 -5.96 18.34 -13.90
C GLY A 225 -7.24 17.93 -13.17
N VAL A 226 -7.84 16.76 -13.48
CA VAL A 226 -9.12 16.34 -12.91
C VAL A 226 -8.99 14.98 -12.20
N GLY A 227 -8.58 13.91 -12.90
CA GLY A 227 -8.56 12.60 -12.29
C GLY A 227 -8.35 11.47 -13.29
N PHE A 228 -8.96 10.32 -13.02
CA PHE A 228 -8.83 9.12 -13.82
C PHE A 228 -10.20 8.55 -14.18
N LYS A 229 -10.25 7.88 -15.33
CA LYS A 229 -11.44 7.19 -15.81
C LYS A 229 -11.06 5.78 -16.23
N LEU A 230 -11.76 4.79 -15.70
CA LEU A 230 -11.70 3.42 -16.22
C LEU A 230 -12.68 3.32 -17.39
N ALA A 231 -12.14 3.35 -18.59
CA ALA A 231 -12.89 3.19 -19.82
C ALA A 231 -13.02 1.70 -20.15
N GLU A 232 -14.24 1.25 -20.38
CA GLU A 232 -14.57 -0.09 -20.88
C GLU A 232 -15.43 0.09 -22.14
N CYS A 233 -14.91 -0.36 -23.27
CA CYS A 233 -15.64 -0.37 -24.54
C CYS A 233 -16.55 -1.62 -24.60
N CYS A 234 -17.81 -1.40 -24.91
CA CYS A 234 -18.77 -2.49 -25.18
C CYS A 234 -18.50 -3.17 -26.51
#